data_0b6c97539ee9e43ab7557ce802c9b8d4
#
_entry.id   0b6c97539ee9e43ab7557ce802c9b8d4
#
_cell.length_a   1.000
_cell.length_b   1.000
_cell.length_c   1.000
_cell.angle_alpha   90.00
_cell.angle_beta   90.00
_cell.angle_gamma   90.00
#
_symmetry.space_group_name_H-M   'P 1'
#
loop_
_entity.id
_entity.type
_entity.pdbx_description
1 polymer ?
#
loop_
_entity_poly.entity_id
_entity_poly.type
_entity_poly.pdbx_seq_one_letter_code
_entity_poly.pdbx_strand_id
1 'polypeptide(L)'
;LKRLHEDKGLEVCVWINSYISQQSKLFDIGKEKGYFIKNLDGSVFQADLWQPGMAIVDFTNPEACDWFKGMLKELFKMGVNNIKTDFGERIPTKCKYYNGMDPIKMHNYYTYLYNKVVFEALEEYFGKDKACLFARSATVGGQKFPVHWGGDCYAEYSAMAETLRGGLSLCSSGFGFFSHDMGGFEATAPADVYKRWCAFGLLSTHSRLHGSTSYRVPWVYDKDGDTEACDVLRHYTVLKGRLMPYLWAQAN
;
A
#
# COMPACT_ATOMS: atom_id res chain seq x y z
N LEU A 1 -2.67 18.55 -7.60
CA LEU A 1 -3.47 17.54 -6.91
C LEU A 1 -4.80 18.12 -6.45
N LYS A 2 -4.85 19.28 -5.77
CA LYS A 2 -6.09 19.93 -5.30
C LYS A 2 -7.19 20.02 -6.39
N ARG A 3 -6.84 20.43 -7.60
CA ARG A 3 -7.78 20.52 -8.73
C ARG A 3 -8.46 19.18 -9.08
N LEU A 4 -7.80 18.05 -8.86
CA LEU A 4 -8.42 16.73 -9.08
C LEU A 4 -9.57 16.50 -8.09
N HIS A 5 -9.38 16.91 -6.84
CA HIS A 5 -10.40 16.81 -5.82
C HIS A 5 -11.50 17.88 -6.02
N GLU A 6 -11.13 19.14 -6.14
CA GLU A 6 -12.05 20.29 -6.21
C GLU A 6 -12.88 20.29 -7.50
N ASP A 7 -12.25 20.05 -8.67
CA ASP A 7 -12.92 20.14 -9.99
C ASP A 7 -13.58 18.82 -10.41
N LYS A 8 -13.11 17.67 -9.89
CA LYS A 8 -13.53 16.34 -10.38
C LYS A 8 -14.10 15.44 -9.29
N GLY A 9 -14.07 15.84 -8.04
CA GLY A 9 -14.52 15.02 -6.91
C GLY A 9 -13.68 13.75 -6.71
N LEU A 10 -12.41 13.75 -7.17
CA LEU A 10 -11.51 12.60 -7.05
C LEU A 10 -10.65 12.72 -5.80
N GLU A 11 -10.59 11.64 -5.03
CA GLU A 11 -9.62 11.50 -3.94
C GLU A 11 -8.25 11.10 -4.51
N VAL A 12 -7.19 11.69 -3.97
CA VAL A 12 -5.81 11.45 -4.42
C VAL A 12 -5.08 10.59 -3.41
N CYS A 13 -4.72 9.36 -3.82
CA CYS A 13 -3.90 8.45 -3.04
C CYS A 13 -2.47 8.43 -3.59
N VAL A 14 -1.46 8.64 -2.73
CA VAL A 14 -0.05 8.58 -3.14
C VAL A 14 0.69 7.46 -2.44
N TRP A 15 1.68 6.91 -3.15
CA TRP A 15 2.57 5.87 -2.66
C TRP A 15 3.68 6.46 -1.79
N ILE A 16 3.93 5.82 -0.66
CA ILE A 16 5.09 6.08 0.21
C ILE A 16 5.67 4.76 0.71
N ASN A 17 6.89 4.82 1.24
CA ASN A 17 7.47 3.76 2.06
C ASN A 17 8.18 4.33 3.30
N SER A 18 8.66 3.46 4.18
CA SER A 18 9.37 3.84 5.41
C SER A 18 10.88 3.98 5.23
N TYR A 19 11.38 3.90 4.00
CA TYR A 19 12.80 3.99 3.67
C TYR A 19 13.17 5.39 3.23
N ILE A 20 14.35 5.83 3.67
CA ILE A 20 14.91 7.15 3.29
C ILE A 20 16.19 6.92 2.51
N SER A 21 16.20 7.32 1.24
CA SER A 21 17.38 7.22 0.37
C SER A 21 18.56 8.03 0.93
N GLN A 22 19.75 7.44 0.91
CA GLN A 22 20.98 8.13 1.33
C GLN A 22 21.29 9.41 0.49
N GLN A 23 20.71 9.54 -0.68
CA GLN A 23 20.84 10.75 -1.53
C GLN A 23 19.82 11.83 -1.19
N SER A 24 18.87 11.55 -0.31
CA SER A 24 17.86 12.51 0.12
C SER A 24 18.41 13.41 1.23
N LYS A 25 18.08 14.71 1.19
CA LYS A 25 18.32 15.64 2.31
C LYS A 25 17.68 15.16 3.62
N LEU A 26 16.63 14.37 3.53
CA LEU A 26 15.97 13.77 4.69
C LEU A 26 16.87 12.72 5.39
N PHE A 27 17.81 12.11 4.66
CA PHE A 27 18.76 11.16 5.24
C PHE A 27 19.71 11.86 6.22
N ASP A 28 20.28 12.98 5.84
CA ASP A 28 21.21 13.73 6.71
C ASP A 28 20.50 14.21 7.97
N ILE A 29 19.27 14.73 7.84
CA ILE A 29 18.43 15.16 8.97
C ILE A 29 18.13 13.98 9.90
N GLY A 30 17.64 12.87 9.35
CA GLY A 30 17.28 11.69 10.16
C GLY A 30 18.49 11.02 10.83
N LYS A 31 19.64 11.02 10.15
CA LYS A 31 20.91 10.53 10.72
C LYS A 31 21.37 11.40 11.89
N GLU A 32 21.40 12.72 11.72
CA GLU A 32 21.79 13.67 12.76
C GLU A 32 20.89 13.57 14.00
N LYS A 33 19.58 13.46 13.77
CA LYS A 33 18.57 13.37 14.84
C LYS A 33 18.41 11.97 15.44
N GLY A 34 19.03 10.95 14.85
CA GLY A 34 18.92 9.56 15.33
C GLY A 34 17.55 8.91 15.05
N TYR A 35 16.90 9.25 13.94
CA TYR A 35 15.56 8.78 13.59
C TYR A 35 15.53 7.44 12.86
N PHE A 36 16.68 6.83 12.64
CA PHE A 36 16.80 5.57 11.89
C PHE A 36 17.17 4.40 12.78
N ILE A 37 16.77 3.20 12.38
CA ILE A 37 17.25 1.94 12.96
C ILE A 37 18.77 1.91 12.85
N LYS A 38 19.45 1.40 13.89
CA LYS A 38 20.90 1.38 14.00
C LYS A 38 21.47 -0.04 13.93
N ASN A 39 22.65 -0.18 13.36
CA ASN A 39 23.49 -1.35 13.51
C ASN A 39 23.90 -1.57 14.97
N LEU A 40 24.46 -2.74 15.29
CA LEU A 40 24.93 -3.06 16.64
C LEU A 40 26.07 -2.15 17.11
N ASP A 41 26.86 -1.61 16.20
CA ASP A 41 27.93 -0.63 16.47
C ASP A 41 27.43 0.81 16.66
N GLY A 42 26.14 1.06 16.42
CA GLY A 42 25.53 2.37 16.57
C GLY A 42 25.46 3.20 15.28
N SER A 43 26.06 2.73 14.19
CA SER A 43 25.91 3.35 12.88
C SER A 43 24.48 3.19 12.34
N VAL A 44 24.08 4.02 11.35
CA VAL A 44 22.78 3.87 10.70
C VAL A 44 22.71 2.56 9.94
N PHE A 45 21.65 1.76 10.17
CA PHE A 45 21.39 0.59 9.34
C PHE A 45 20.94 1.05 7.94
N GLN A 46 21.60 0.51 6.91
CA GLN A 46 21.25 0.78 5.51
C GLN A 46 20.96 -0.52 4.77
N ALA A 47 19.84 -0.57 4.08
CA ALA A 47 19.42 -1.71 3.27
C ALA A 47 19.78 -1.50 1.80
N ASP A 48 20.14 -2.59 1.12
CA ASP A 48 20.54 -2.60 -0.30
C ASP A 48 19.63 -3.48 -1.18
N LEU A 49 18.51 -3.99 -0.62
CA LEU A 49 17.69 -5.01 -1.27
C LEU A 49 16.78 -4.49 -2.40
N TRP A 50 16.52 -3.18 -2.43
CA TRP A 50 15.69 -2.53 -3.44
C TRP A 50 16.39 -1.32 -4.06
N GLN A 51 16.76 -0.35 -3.21
CA GLN A 51 17.64 0.75 -3.59
C GLN A 51 18.83 0.78 -2.63
N PRO A 52 20.07 0.93 -3.12
CA PRO A 52 21.25 0.91 -2.27
C PRO A 52 21.25 2.04 -1.24
N GLY A 53 21.65 1.71 0.00
CA GLY A 53 21.91 2.68 1.04
C GLY A 53 20.66 3.34 1.63
N MET A 54 19.51 2.69 1.60
CA MET A 54 18.29 3.19 2.25
C MET A 54 18.38 3.01 3.77
N ALA A 55 18.14 4.07 4.53
CA ALA A 55 17.87 3.96 5.96
C ALA A 55 16.39 3.62 6.20
N ILE A 56 16.11 2.97 7.32
CA ILE A 56 14.75 2.61 7.75
C ILE A 56 14.39 3.49 8.94
N VAL A 57 13.25 4.16 8.89
CA VAL A 57 12.77 5.01 10.00
C VAL A 57 12.46 4.14 11.22
N ASP A 58 12.94 4.56 12.38
CA ASP A 58 12.66 3.90 13.65
C ASP A 58 11.38 4.45 14.29
N PHE A 59 10.26 3.80 14.02
CA PHE A 59 8.97 4.18 14.59
C PHE A 59 8.78 3.81 16.07
N THR A 60 9.83 3.33 16.73
CA THR A 60 9.86 3.25 18.20
C THR A 60 10.35 4.55 18.85
N ASN A 61 10.89 5.48 18.04
CA ASN A 61 11.29 6.80 18.47
C ASN A 61 10.14 7.80 18.22
N PRO A 62 9.55 8.40 19.29
CA PRO A 62 8.45 9.35 19.15
C PRO A 62 8.79 10.57 18.29
N GLU A 63 10.02 11.09 18.38
CA GLU A 63 10.43 12.23 17.57
C GLU A 63 10.53 11.86 16.07
N ALA A 64 10.94 10.63 15.76
CA ALA A 64 10.93 10.14 14.38
C ALA A 64 9.50 9.97 13.84
N CYS A 65 8.56 9.55 14.69
CA CYS A 65 7.14 9.49 14.33
C CYS A 65 6.59 10.88 14.01
N ASP A 66 6.85 11.87 14.85
CA ASP A 66 6.39 13.25 14.65
C ASP A 66 7.01 13.88 13.41
N TRP A 67 8.29 13.65 13.18
CA TRP A 67 8.98 14.07 11.98
C TRP A 67 8.35 13.46 10.71
N PHE A 68 8.07 12.16 10.73
CA PHE A 68 7.44 11.46 9.61
C PHE A 68 6.01 11.96 9.35
N LYS A 69 5.20 12.12 10.42
CA LYS A 69 3.87 12.75 10.33
C LYS A 69 3.93 14.17 9.77
N GLY A 70 4.94 14.94 10.14
CA GLY A 70 5.17 16.30 9.61
C GLY A 70 5.32 16.30 8.08
N MET A 71 6.10 15.37 7.53
CA MET A 71 6.28 15.24 6.08
C MET A 71 4.96 14.85 5.38
N LEU A 72 4.18 13.95 5.97
CA LEU A 72 2.88 13.56 5.43
C LEU A 72 1.89 14.74 5.41
N LYS A 73 1.86 15.56 6.47
CA LYS A 73 1.00 16.75 6.53
C LYS A 73 1.31 17.77 5.42
N GLU A 74 2.57 17.88 4.98
CA GLU A 74 2.90 18.69 3.80
C GLU A 74 2.28 18.13 2.50
N LEU A 75 2.26 16.79 2.34
CA LEU A 75 1.58 16.15 1.20
C LEU A 75 0.06 16.40 1.27
N PHE A 76 -0.54 16.33 2.44
CA PHE A 76 -1.98 16.60 2.62
C PHE A 76 -2.33 18.05 2.24
N LYS A 77 -1.52 19.03 2.62
CA LYS A 77 -1.66 20.44 2.19
C LYS A 77 -1.61 20.59 0.66
N MET A 78 -0.90 19.71 -0.04
CA MET A 78 -0.82 19.71 -1.50
C MET A 78 -2.04 19.09 -2.19
N GLY A 79 -2.98 18.51 -1.41
CA GLY A 79 -4.20 17.87 -1.91
C GLY A 79 -4.13 16.36 -2.02
N VAL A 80 -3.22 15.71 -1.27
CA VAL A 80 -3.24 14.27 -1.06
C VAL A 80 -4.26 13.97 0.02
N ASN A 81 -5.16 13.00 -0.21
CA ASN A 81 -6.24 12.64 0.69
C ASN A 81 -6.01 11.28 1.35
N ASN A 82 -5.31 10.38 0.67
CA ASN A 82 -5.09 9.01 1.10
C ASN A 82 -3.63 8.61 0.88
N ILE A 83 -3.17 7.63 1.64
CA ILE A 83 -1.79 7.12 1.55
C ILE A 83 -1.80 5.62 1.27
N LYS A 84 -0.97 5.21 0.29
CA LYS A 84 -0.57 3.82 0.08
C LYS A 84 0.77 3.59 0.75
N THR A 85 0.77 2.84 1.86
CA THR A 85 2.01 2.39 2.53
C THR A 85 2.53 1.12 1.88
N ASP A 86 3.69 1.23 1.27
CA ASP A 86 4.38 0.10 0.67
C ASP A 86 5.56 -0.37 1.53
N PHE A 87 6.03 -1.59 1.31
CA PHE A 87 7.02 -2.26 2.14
C PHE A 87 6.59 -2.39 3.62
N GLY A 88 7.53 -2.30 4.56
CA GLY A 88 7.29 -2.54 5.99
C GLY A 88 7.61 -3.98 6.41
N GLU A 89 7.91 -4.84 5.46
CA GLU A 89 8.57 -6.13 5.62
C GLU A 89 10.08 -6.00 5.39
N ARG A 90 10.84 -7.09 5.48
CA ARG A 90 12.31 -7.14 5.35
C ARG A 90 13.05 -6.28 6.37
N ILE A 91 12.49 -6.19 7.56
CA ILE A 91 13.07 -5.44 8.67
C ILE A 91 14.19 -6.25 9.30
N PRO A 92 15.36 -5.64 9.60
CA PRO A 92 16.52 -6.36 10.12
C PRO A 92 16.27 -6.94 11.51
N THR A 93 16.81 -8.15 11.74
CA THR A 93 16.77 -8.83 13.05
C THR A 93 18.08 -8.69 13.84
N LYS A 94 19.11 -8.05 13.26
CA LYS A 94 20.40 -7.75 13.91
C LYS A 94 20.61 -6.24 13.90
N CYS A 95 19.90 -5.54 14.75
CA CYS A 95 19.90 -4.08 14.81
C CYS A 95 19.55 -3.59 16.22
N LYS A 96 19.53 -2.26 16.41
CA LYS A 96 19.09 -1.60 17.64
C LYS A 96 17.96 -0.62 17.33
N TYR A 97 16.93 -0.67 18.16
CA TYR A 97 15.83 0.27 18.18
C TYR A 97 16.00 1.30 19.30
N TYR A 98 15.42 2.47 19.13
CA TYR A 98 15.44 3.57 20.10
C TYR A 98 14.93 3.12 21.48
N ASN A 99 13.84 2.37 21.52
CA ASN A 99 13.23 1.91 22.76
C ASN A 99 13.84 0.62 23.34
N GLY A 100 14.89 0.06 22.71
CA GLY A 100 15.57 -1.16 23.17
C GLY A 100 14.79 -2.45 22.95
N MET A 101 13.70 -2.45 22.17
CA MET A 101 12.96 -3.67 21.87
C MET A 101 13.81 -4.71 21.11
N ASP A 102 13.51 -5.98 21.37
CA ASP A 102 14.11 -7.13 20.69
C ASP A 102 13.85 -7.06 19.18
N PRO A 103 14.91 -7.00 18.33
CA PRO A 103 14.76 -6.91 16.88
C PRO A 103 14.02 -8.10 16.25
N ILE A 104 14.07 -9.29 16.85
CA ILE A 104 13.34 -10.46 16.37
C ILE A 104 11.84 -10.24 16.51
N LYS A 105 11.39 -9.70 17.63
CA LYS A 105 9.98 -9.32 17.83
C LYS A 105 9.57 -8.17 16.93
N MET A 106 10.48 -7.20 16.74
CA MET A 106 10.24 -6.05 15.90
C MET A 106 10.11 -6.39 14.41
N HIS A 107 10.67 -7.51 13.95
CA HIS A 107 10.63 -7.91 12.54
C HIS A 107 9.20 -7.89 11.96
N ASN A 108 8.24 -8.44 12.69
CA ASN A 108 6.83 -8.39 12.29
C ASN A 108 6.06 -7.18 12.88
N TYR A 109 6.44 -6.73 14.07
CA TYR A 109 5.73 -5.63 14.74
C TYR A 109 5.97 -4.27 14.09
N TYR A 110 7.07 -4.11 13.37
CA TYR A 110 7.41 -2.87 12.66
C TYR A 110 6.31 -2.42 11.71
N THR A 111 5.73 -3.34 10.93
CA THR A 111 4.66 -2.99 9.99
C THR A 111 3.45 -2.37 10.69
N TYR A 112 3.12 -2.87 11.89
CA TYR A 112 2.05 -2.27 12.69
C TYR A 112 2.38 -0.83 13.09
N LEU A 113 3.60 -0.56 13.57
CA LEU A 113 4.02 0.78 13.97
C LEU A 113 4.04 1.75 12.77
N TYR A 114 4.57 1.29 11.64
CA TYR A 114 4.60 2.09 10.42
C TYR A 114 3.19 2.48 9.96
N ASN A 115 2.32 1.51 9.79
CA ASN A 115 0.94 1.76 9.37
C ASN A 115 0.18 2.62 10.40
N LYS A 116 0.42 2.40 11.71
CA LYS A 116 -0.17 3.20 12.77
C LYS A 116 0.19 4.67 12.66
N VAL A 117 1.48 4.99 12.50
CA VAL A 117 1.95 6.38 12.39
C VAL A 117 1.33 7.09 11.19
N VAL A 118 1.24 6.40 10.04
CA VAL A 118 0.62 6.97 8.84
C VAL A 118 -0.89 7.14 9.02
N PHE A 119 -1.56 6.15 9.59
CA PHE A 119 -3.00 6.21 9.83
C PHE A 119 -3.37 7.32 10.83
N GLU A 120 -2.61 7.44 11.93
CA GLU A 120 -2.78 8.54 12.89
C GLU A 120 -2.58 9.92 12.23
N ALA A 121 -1.61 10.07 11.33
CA ALA A 121 -1.42 11.33 10.59
C ALA A 121 -2.64 11.69 9.72
N LEU A 122 -3.27 10.68 9.11
CA LEU A 122 -4.52 10.86 8.34
C LEU A 122 -5.68 11.23 9.27
N GLU A 123 -5.85 10.53 10.39
CA GLU A 123 -6.90 10.85 11.38
C GLU A 123 -6.74 12.25 11.98
N GLU A 124 -5.51 12.64 12.32
CA GLU A 124 -5.21 13.97 12.87
C GLU A 124 -5.53 15.10 11.89
N TYR A 125 -5.37 14.86 10.59
CA TYR A 125 -5.55 15.89 9.57
C TYR A 125 -6.98 15.94 9.00
N PHE A 126 -7.58 14.78 8.71
CA PHE A 126 -8.88 14.67 8.05
C PHE A 126 -10.04 14.31 8.98
N GLY A 127 -9.74 13.78 10.17
CA GLY A 127 -10.71 13.23 11.10
C GLY A 127 -10.83 11.70 11.01
N LYS A 128 -11.28 11.08 12.12
CA LYS A 128 -11.31 9.61 12.28
C LYS A 128 -12.10 8.88 11.19
N ASP A 129 -13.26 9.43 10.81
CA ASP A 129 -14.15 8.77 9.85
C ASP A 129 -13.76 9.00 8.39
N LYS A 130 -12.66 9.73 8.15
CA LYS A 130 -12.18 10.06 6.80
C LYS A 130 -10.78 9.51 6.51
N ALA A 131 -10.12 8.93 7.48
CA ALA A 131 -8.80 8.37 7.30
C ALA A 131 -8.87 7.08 6.48
N CYS A 132 -8.19 7.03 5.34
CA CYS A 132 -8.06 5.82 4.54
C CYS A 132 -6.58 5.51 4.30
N LEU A 133 -6.16 4.34 4.78
CA LEU A 133 -4.83 3.79 4.57
C LEU A 133 -4.94 2.56 3.68
N PHE A 134 -4.11 2.49 2.64
CA PHE A 134 -3.97 1.37 1.74
C PHE A 134 -2.62 0.69 1.99
N ALA A 135 -2.59 -0.35 2.81
CA ALA A 135 -1.37 -0.96 3.33
C ALA A 135 -0.96 -2.23 2.59
N ARG A 136 0.35 -2.44 2.41
CA ARG A 136 0.91 -3.69 1.90
C ARG A 136 1.14 -4.70 3.02
N SER A 137 2.05 -4.40 3.92
CA SER A 137 2.41 -5.31 5.00
C SER A 137 1.39 -5.29 6.12
N ALA A 138 1.18 -6.44 6.74
CA ALA A 138 0.23 -6.62 7.81
C ALA A 138 0.75 -7.55 8.90
N THR A 139 0.27 -7.37 10.11
CA THR A 139 0.46 -8.26 11.25
C THR A 139 -0.75 -8.17 12.16
N VAL A 140 -0.77 -8.94 13.23
CA VAL A 140 -1.83 -8.88 14.26
C VAL A 140 -1.98 -7.45 14.79
N GLY A 141 -3.22 -6.96 14.82
CA GLY A 141 -3.56 -5.57 15.16
C GLY A 141 -3.68 -4.64 13.95
N GLY A 142 -3.21 -5.07 12.76
CA GLY A 142 -3.35 -4.31 11.50
C GLY A 142 -4.77 -4.31 10.93
N GLN A 143 -5.67 -5.15 11.45
CA GLN A 143 -7.07 -5.25 11.03
C GLN A 143 -7.83 -3.91 11.12
N LYS A 144 -7.40 -3.03 11.98
CA LYS A 144 -8.00 -1.69 12.14
C LYS A 144 -7.60 -0.69 11.06
N PHE A 145 -6.61 -1.00 10.23
CA PHE A 145 -6.26 -0.18 9.08
C PHE A 145 -7.10 -0.63 7.89
N PRO A 146 -7.81 0.29 7.21
CA PRO A 146 -8.98 -0.11 6.43
C PRO A 146 -8.70 -1.03 5.25
N VAL A 147 -7.68 -0.78 4.43
CA VAL A 147 -7.50 -1.52 3.18
C VAL A 147 -6.11 -2.13 3.06
N HIS A 148 -6.05 -3.39 2.63
CA HIS A 148 -4.80 -4.08 2.31
C HIS A 148 -4.83 -4.62 0.88
N TRP A 149 -3.65 -4.85 0.26
CA TRP A 149 -3.57 -5.50 -1.04
C TRP A 149 -2.53 -6.63 -1.07
N GLY A 150 -2.63 -7.47 -2.10
CA GLY A 150 -1.85 -8.70 -2.23
C GLY A 150 -0.37 -8.54 -2.64
N GLY A 151 0.13 -7.29 -2.79
CA GLY A 151 1.51 -7.04 -3.20
C GLY A 151 1.75 -7.23 -4.71
N ASP A 152 3.02 -7.44 -5.09
CA ASP A 152 3.52 -7.45 -6.46
C ASP A 152 3.48 -8.86 -7.05
N CYS A 153 2.30 -9.31 -7.47
CA CYS A 153 2.10 -10.63 -8.05
C CYS A 153 2.43 -10.66 -9.56
N TYR A 154 2.82 -11.83 -10.09
CA TYR A 154 3.01 -12.01 -11.52
C TYR A 154 1.68 -12.00 -12.29
N ALA A 155 1.74 -11.61 -13.57
CA ALA A 155 0.60 -11.52 -14.47
C ALA A 155 0.25 -12.89 -15.09
N GLU A 156 -0.13 -13.86 -14.26
CA GLU A 156 -0.43 -15.24 -14.64
C GLU A 156 -1.54 -15.87 -13.76
N TYR A 157 -2.14 -16.96 -14.22
CA TYR A 157 -3.24 -17.62 -13.52
C TYR A 157 -2.85 -18.20 -12.16
N SER A 158 -1.64 -18.74 -12.02
CA SER A 158 -1.13 -19.26 -10.75
C SER A 158 -1.09 -18.17 -9.68
N ALA A 159 -0.52 -17.01 -10.01
CA ALA A 159 -0.44 -15.85 -9.11
C ALA A 159 -1.84 -15.27 -8.80
N MET A 160 -2.77 -15.28 -9.77
CA MET A 160 -4.16 -14.90 -9.51
C MET A 160 -4.81 -15.84 -8.50
N ALA A 161 -4.61 -17.15 -8.64
CA ALA A 161 -5.15 -18.14 -7.71
C ALA A 161 -4.57 -18.00 -6.29
N GLU A 162 -3.26 -17.74 -6.17
CA GLU A 162 -2.61 -17.47 -4.88
C GLU A 162 -3.11 -16.17 -4.24
N THR A 163 -3.30 -15.12 -5.05
CA THR A 163 -3.87 -13.85 -4.60
C THR A 163 -5.29 -14.04 -4.05
N LEU A 164 -6.12 -14.85 -4.70
CA LEU A 164 -7.46 -15.19 -4.21
C LEU A 164 -7.39 -15.93 -2.88
N ARG A 165 -6.57 -16.98 -2.77
CA ARG A 165 -6.42 -17.76 -1.53
C ARG A 165 -5.87 -16.90 -0.39
N GLY A 166 -4.84 -16.10 -0.67
CA GLY A 166 -4.26 -15.15 0.28
C GLY A 166 -5.27 -14.13 0.77
N GLY A 167 -6.05 -13.56 -0.14
CA GLY A 167 -7.12 -12.61 0.17
C GLY A 167 -8.21 -13.22 1.06
N LEU A 168 -8.67 -14.43 0.75
CA LEU A 168 -9.66 -15.14 1.58
C LEU A 168 -9.11 -15.47 2.97
N SER A 169 -7.84 -15.87 3.07
CA SER A 169 -7.16 -16.10 4.35
C SER A 169 -7.05 -14.84 5.18
N LEU A 170 -6.69 -13.72 4.54
CA LEU A 170 -6.60 -12.42 5.17
C LEU A 170 -7.97 -11.97 5.71
N CYS A 171 -9.02 -12.08 4.88
CA CYS A 171 -10.40 -11.76 5.28
C CYS A 171 -10.86 -12.62 6.47
N SER A 172 -10.56 -13.94 6.45
CA SER A 172 -10.87 -14.84 7.56
C SER A 172 -10.11 -14.52 8.85
N SER A 173 -9.04 -13.74 8.75
CA SER A 173 -8.25 -13.23 9.88
C SER A 173 -8.71 -11.84 10.35
N GLY A 174 -9.85 -11.34 9.85
CA GLY A 174 -10.46 -10.08 10.29
C GLY A 174 -10.01 -8.83 9.52
N PHE A 175 -9.34 -8.99 8.36
CA PHE A 175 -9.05 -7.87 7.46
C PHE A 175 -10.23 -7.67 6.51
N GLY A 176 -11.09 -6.69 6.80
CA GLY A 176 -12.38 -6.54 6.15
C GLY A 176 -12.32 -6.08 4.69
N PHE A 177 -11.26 -5.38 4.27
CA PHE A 177 -11.15 -4.81 2.93
C PHE A 177 -9.85 -5.25 2.26
N PHE A 178 -10.00 -5.84 1.07
CA PHE A 178 -8.88 -6.40 0.32
C PHE A 178 -8.88 -5.92 -1.12
N SER A 179 -7.70 -5.63 -1.63
CA SER A 179 -7.43 -5.23 -3.00
C SER A 179 -6.29 -6.07 -3.60
N HIS A 180 -6.15 -6.01 -4.90
CA HIS A 180 -5.02 -6.57 -5.63
C HIS A 180 -4.88 -5.90 -6.99
N ASP A 181 -3.74 -6.11 -7.63
CA ASP A 181 -3.44 -5.53 -8.93
C ASP A 181 -4.10 -6.36 -10.03
N MET A 182 -5.21 -5.86 -10.59
CA MET A 182 -5.95 -6.58 -11.63
C MET A 182 -5.10 -6.77 -12.89
N GLY A 183 -4.92 -8.03 -13.29
CA GLY A 183 -4.03 -8.42 -14.38
C GLY A 183 -2.60 -8.71 -13.93
N GLY A 184 -2.31 -8.70 -12.62
CA GLY A 184 -0.97 -8.87 -12.04
C GLY A 184 -0.11 -7.62 -12.10
N PHE A 185 0.85 -7.50 -11.21
CA PHE A 185 1.77 -6.36 -11.13
C PHE A 185 2.99 -6.54 -12.04
N GLU A 186 3.71 -7.65 -11.89
CA GLU A 186 4.91 -7.96 -12.66
C GLU A 186 4.60 -8.50 -14.04
N ALA A 187 5.40 -8.13 -15.03
CA ALA A 187 5.25 -8.47 -16.44
C ALA A 187 3.95 -7.89 -17.07
N THR A 188 3.64 -8.29 -18.31
CA THR A 188 2.42 -7.92 -19.01
C THR A 188 1.50 -9.14 -19.12
N ALA A 189 0.28 -9.02 -18.62
CA ALA A 189 -0.68 -10.11 -18.67
C ALA A 189 -1.04 -10.48 -20.12
N PRO A 190 -1.21 -11.78 -20.44
CA PRO A 190 -2.01 -12.18 -21.59
C PRO A 190 -3.47 -11.66 -21.45
N ALA A 191 -4.12 -11.42 -22.58
CA ALA A 191 -5.47 -10.83 -22.59
C ALA A 191 -6.51 -11.66 -21.81
N ASP A 192 -6.43 -12.99 -21.86
CA ASP A 192 -7.31 -13.90 -21.16
C ASP A 192 -7.10 -13.83 -19.63
N VAL A 193 -5.85 -13.75 -19.16
CA VAL A 193 -5.52 -13.54 -17.74
C VAL A 193 -6.07 -12.20 -17.25
N TYR A 194 -5.86 -11.13 -18.02
CA TYR A 194 -6.38 -9.81 -17.69
C TYR A 194 -7.91 -9.83 -17.54
N LYS A 195 -8.62 -10.34 -18.54
CA LYS A 195 -10.09 -10.43 -18.53
C LYS A 195 -10.63 -11.23 -17.35
N ARG A 196 -10.00 -12.37 -17.04
CA ARG A 196 -10.37 -13.19 -15.89
C ARG A 196 -10.10 -12.49 -14.57
N TRP A 197 -8.98 -11.78 -14.47
CA TRP A 197 -8.63 -11.03 -13.28
C TRP A 197 -9.54 -9.81 -13.05
N CYS A 198 -10.06 -9.19 -14.12
CA CYS A 198 -11.07 -8.13 -14.01
C CYS A 198 -12.34 -8.62 -13.31
N ALA A 199 -12.81 -9.84 -13.61
CA ALA A 199 -13.96 -10.44 -12.93
C ALA A 199 -13.69 -10.59 -11.42
N PHE A 200 -12.56 -11.16 -11.05
CA PHE A 200 -12.14 -11.31 -9.65
C PHE A 200 -11.98 -9.95 -8.96
N GLY A 201 -11.22 -9.03 -9.59
CA GLY A 201 -10.88 -7.75 -8.97
C GLY A 201 -12.04 -6.80 -8.80
N LEU A 202 -12.99 -6.78 -9.75
CA LEU A 202 -14.16 -5.92 -9.64
C LEU A 202 -15.22 -6.47 -8.67
N LEU A 203 -15.17 -7.75 -8.35
CA LEU A 203 -15.99 -8.35 -7.28
C LEU A 203 -15.30 -8.35 -5.90
N SER A 204 -14.04 -7.92 -5.82
CA SER A 204 -13.36 -7.63 -4.56
C SER A 204 -13.84 -6.32 -3.95
N THR A 205 -13.64 -6.10 -2.64
CA THR A 205 -14.07 -4.87 -1.96
C THR A 205 -13.45 -3.62 -2.59
N HIS A 206 -12.15 -3.65 -2.88
CA HIS A 206 -11.43 -2.57 -3.56
C HIS A 206 -10.82 -3.08 -4.86
N SER A 207 -10.95 -2.28 -5.92
CA SER A 207 -10.53 -2.64 -7.27
C SER A 207 -9.57 -1.59 -7.81
N ARG A 208 -8.49 -2.02 -8.44
CA ARG A 208 -7.56 -1.10 -9.10
C ARG A 208 -6.92 -1.72 -10.33
N LEU A 209 -6.66 -0.89 -11.33
CA LEU A 209 -5.86 -1.21 -12.49
C LEU A 209 -4.42 -0.73 -12.21
N HIS A 210 -3.49 -1.66 -12.06
CA HIS A 210 -2.11 -1.33 -11.71
C HIS A 210 -1.14 -2.42 -12.19
N GLY A 211 0.04 -2.01 -12.66
CA GLY A 211 1.12 -2.89 -13.11
C GLY A 211 2.42 -2.14 -13.28
N SER A 212 3.56 -2.85 -13.26
CA SER A 212 4.92 -2.27 -13.34
C SER A 212 5.34 -1.94 -14.77
N THR A 213 5.16 -2.85 -15.70
CA THR A 213 5.76 -2.79 -17.05
C THR A 213 4.79 -2.34 -18.14
N SER A 214 3.49 -2.40 -17.91
CA SER A 214 2.47 -1.94 -18.86
C SER A 214 1.24 -1.39 -18.15
N TYR A 215 0.52 -0.53 -18.84
CA TYR A 215 -0.78 -0.05 -18.35
C TYR A 215 -1.79 -1.20 -18.32
N ARG A 216 -2.57 -1.30 -17.24
CA ARG A 216 -3.64 -2.29 -17.06
C ARG A 216 -5.00 -1.74 -17.55
N VAL A 217 -4.99 -0.90 -18.56
CA VAL A 217 -6.20 -0.37 -19.18
C VAL A 217 -6.71 -1.32 -20.28
N PRO A 218 -8.01 -1.53 -20.43
CA PRO A 218 -8.56 -2.61 -21.25
C PRO A 218 -8.18 -2.51 -22.72
N TRP A 219 -8.10 -1.31 -23.28
CA TRP A 219 -7.77 -1.11 -24.71
C TRP A 219 -6.33 -1.51 -25.10
N VAL A 220 -5.45 -1.77 -24.13
CA VAL A 220 -4.12 -2.34 -24.40
C VAL A 220 -4.22 -3.83 -24.76
N TYR A 221 -5.29 -4.49 -24.33
CA TYR A 221 -5.55 -5.92 -24.53
C TYR A 221 -6.50 -6.21 -25.69
N ASP A 222 -7.18 -5.17 -26.21
CA ASP A 222 -8.00 -5.26 -27.40
C ASP A 222 -7.13 -5.03 -28.66
N LYS A 223 -7.24 -5.89 -29.65
CA LYS A 223 -6.47 -5.83 -30.89
C LYS A 223 -7.37 -6.02 -32.09
N ASP A 224 -7.01 -5.40 -33.21
CA ASP A 224 -7.61 -5.65 -34.53
C ASP A 224 -9.14 -5.53 -34.58
N GLY A 225 -9.71 -4.58 -33.82
CA GLY A 225 -11.15 -4.37 -33.75
C GLY A 225 -11.88 -5.22 -32.71
N ASP A 226 -11.19 -6.09 -31.98
CA ASP A 226 -11.71 -6.76 -30.80
C ASP A 226 -11.85 -5.76 -29.65
N THR A 227 -13.00 -5.78 -28.96
CA THR A 227 -13.31 -4.93 -27.77
C THR A 227 -13.58 -5.76 -26.52
N GLU A 228 -13.27 -7.05 -26.53
CA GLU A 228 -13.66 -7.99 -25.49
C GLU A 228 -13.13 -7.59 -24.10
N ALA A 229 -11.90 -7.07 -24.00
CA ALA A 229 -11.33 -6.65 -22.72
C ALA A 229 -12.05 -5.39 -22.18
N CYS A 230 -12.37 -4.44 -23.06
CA CYS A 230 -13.19 -3.26 -22.72
C CYS A 230 -14.59 -3.67 -22.28
N ASP A 231 -15.21 -4.62 -22.95
CA ASP A 231 -16.55 -5.08 -22.65
C ASP A 231 -16.61 -5.84 -21.33
N VAL A 232 -15.64 -6.71 -21.06
CA VAL A 232 -15.50 -7.43 -19.79
C VAL A 232 -15.32 -6.44 -18.63
N LEU A 233 -14.38 -5.49 -18.75
CA LEU A 233 -14.16 -4.49 -17.70
C LEU A 233 -15.42 -3.66 -17.46
N ARG A 234 -16.10 -3.18 -18.52
CA ARG A 234 -17.35 -2.44 -18.44
C ARG A 234 -18.45 -3.23 -17.75
N HIS A 235 -18.62 -4.50 -18.14
CA HIS A 235 -19.63 -5.39 -17.56
C HIS A 235 -19.46 -5.49 -16.04
N TYR A 236 -18.28 -5.84 -15.57
CA TYR A 236 -18.02 -6.02 -14.14
C TYR A 236 -18.00 -4.70 -13.37
N THR A 237 -17.60 -3.58 -14.00
CA THR A 237 -17.70 -2.25 -13.39
C THR A 237 -19.17 -1.86 -13.14
N VAL A 238 -20.05 -2.08 -14.12
CA VAL A 238 -21.48 -1.84 -13.95
C VAL A 238 -22.07 -2.77 -12.89
N LEU A 239 -21.70 -4.04 -12.90
CA LEU A 239 -22.14 -5.00 -11.88
C LEU A 239 -21.70 -4.56 -10.48
N LYS A 240 -20.43 -4.17 -10.30
CA LYS A 240 -19.94 -3.63 -9.03
C LYS A 240 -20.74 -2.40 -8.59
N GLY A 241 -21.02 -1.48 -9.51
CA GLY A 241 -21.86 -0.30 -9.22
C GLY A 241 -23.24 -0.68 -8.68
N ARG A 242 -23.85 -1.73 -9.24
CA ARG A 242 -25.14 -2.26 -8.76
C ARG A 242 -25.04 -2.94 -7.39
N LEU A 243 -23.88 -3.51 -7.06
CA LEU A 243 -23.62 -4.17 -5.78
C LEU A 243 -23.21 -3.17 -4.68
N MET A 244 -22.93 -1.91 -4.98
CA MET A 244 -22.47 -0.93 -3.99
C MET A 244 -23.38 -0.79 -2.77
N PRO A 245 -24.72 -0.76 -2.88
CA PRO A 245 -25.58 -0.72 -1.69
C PRO A 245 -25.40 -1.97 -0.78
N TYR A 246 -25.22 -3.15 -1.38
CA TYR A 246 -24.92 -4.36 -0.63
C TYR A 246 -23.55 -4.29 0.06
N LEU A 247 -22.51 -3.88 -0.69
CA LEU A 247 -21.15 -3.73 -0.12
C LEU A 247 -21.13 -2.71 1.01
N TRP A 248 -21.86 -1.61 0.85
CA TRP A 248 -22.01 -0.61 1.92
C TRP A 248 -22.66 -1.17 3.18
N ALA A 249 -23.75 -1.91 3.00
CA ALA A 249 -24.46 -2.53 4.13
C ALA A 249 -23.62 -3.60 4.87
N GLN A 250 -22.72 -4.29 4.15
CA GLN A 250 -21.83 -5.28 4.78
C GLN A 250 -20.60 -4.63 5.45
N ALA A 251 -20.25 -3.41 5.09
CA ALA A 251 -19.11 -2.67 5.63
C ALA A 251 -19.44 -1.94 6.96
N ASN A 252 -20.72 -1.73 7.26
CA ASN A 252 -21.24 -1.10 8.48
C ASN A 252 -21.89 -2.15 9.39
#